data_66b0416e75a835c263481add607e50ce
#
_entry.id   66b0416e75a835c263481add607e50ce
#
_cell.length_a   1.000
_cell.length_b   1.000
_cell.length_c   1.000
_cell.angle_alpha   90.00
_cell.angle_beta   90.00
_cell.angle_gamma   90.00
#
_symmetry.space_group_name_H-M   'P 1'
#
loop_
_entity.id
_entity.type
_entity.pdbx_description
1 polymer ?
#
loop_
_entity_poly.entity_id
_entity_poly.type
_entity_poly.pdbx_seq_one_letter_code
_entity_poly.pdbx_strand_id
1 'polypeptide(L)'
;MHFPSKAFLAAIAFFLLFPASRGQTAKVSGPAPDFTATDSQGHTHALDQYHGKYVVLEWHNQVCPFTRKQYVSGNMQNLQKEWTAKGVVWFTVISSAPGAQGYVTATQENDYLAKMHAAPTAALLDPDGKLGRLYNARTTPDMFVIDPQGKLIYSGAIDNRPTPDVEDIKGADNFVSDALSSAMGGKPVAMPYTRAYGCSVKYRD
;
A
#
# COMPACT_ATOMS: atom_id res chain seq x y z
N MET A 1 -37.00 54.13 39.81
CA MET A 1 -37.14 53.55 38.47
C MET A 1 -35.84 52.83 38.14
N HIS A 2 -35.84 51.49 38.24
CA HIS A 2 -34.66 50.67 37.93
C HIS A 2 -34.88 50.02 36.56
N PHE A 3 -33.97 50.29 35.60
CA PHE A 3 -33.95 49.61 34.32
C PHE A 3 -32.98 48.43 34.39
N PRO A 4 -33.37 47.22 34.00
CA PRO A 4 -32.42 46.08 33.94
C PRO A 4 -31.63 46.12 32.62
N SER A 5 -30.30 46.06 32.76
CA SER A 5 -29.34 45.92 31.66
C SER A 5 -29.45 44.52 31.05
N LYS A 6 -29.76 44.45 29.76
CA LYS A 6 -29.77 43.18 28.98
C LYS A 6 -28.34 42.93 28.47
N ALA A 7 -27.68 41.90 29.03
CA ALA A 7 -26.43 41.40 28.51
C ALA A 7 -26.66 40.57 27.27
N PHE A 8 -26.14 41.01 26.12
CA PHE A 8 -26.10 40.22 24.88
C PHE A 8 -24.91 39.27 24.93
N LEU A 9 -25.15 37.97 25.07
CA LEU A 9 -24.12 36.94 24.83
C LEU A 9 -23.97 36.78 23.32
N ALA A 10 -22.83 37.22 22.78
CA ALA A 10 -22.41 36.90 21.42
C ALA A 10 -21.76 35.51 21.40
N ALA A 11 -22.46 34.54 20.81
CA ALA A 11 -21.92 33.22 20.55
C ALA A 11 -20.93 33.30 19.36
N ILE A 12 -19.64 33.19 19.63
CA ILE A 12 -18.59 33.08 18.59
C ILE A 12 -18.61 31.64 18.10
N ALA A 13 -19.16 31.39 16.91
CA ALA A 13 -19.06 30.11 16.23
C ALA A 13 -17.63 29.95 15.68
N PHE A 14 -16.86 29.07 16.27
CA PHE A 14 -15.52 28.69 15.80
C PHE A 14 -15.70 27.72 14.61
N PHE A 15 -15.64 28.25 13.39
CA PHE A 15 -15.59 27.44 12.18
C PHE A 15 -14.20 26.79 12.10
N LEU A 16 -14.10 25.50 12.43
CA LEU A 16 -12.94 24.68 12.14
C LEU A 16 -12.83 24.51 10.62
N LEU A 17 -12.01 25.31 9.98
CA LEU A 17 -11.58 25.13 8.60
C LEU A 17 -10.69 23.86 8.55
N PHE A 18 -11.27 22.71 8.19
CA PHE A 18 -10.50 21.54 7.77
C PHE A 18 -9.81 21.89 6.45
N PRO A 19 -8.48 21.88 6.37
CA PRO A 19 -7.81 22.05 5.10
C PRO A 19 -8.20 20.91 4.17
N ALA A 20 -8.83 21.23 3.03
CA ALA A 20 -9.05 20.27 1.97
C ALA A 20 -7.70 19.70 1.55
N SER A 21 -7.48 18.41 1.79
CA SER A 21 -6.29 17.69 1.33
C SER A 21 -6.26 17.74 -0.19
N ARG A 22 -5.44 18.64 -0.74
CA ARG A 22 -5.11 18.65 -2.17
C ARG A 22 -4.40 17.32 -2.44
N GLY A 23 -4.88 16.58 -3.43
CA GLY A 23 -4.36 15.27 -3.82
C GLY A 23 -2.83 15.28 -4.02
N GLN A 24 -2.13 14.98 -2.94
CA GLN A 24 -0.67 14.90 -2.92
C GLN A 24 -0.31 13.49 -3.36
N THR A 25 0.36 13.36 -4.50
CA THR A 25 0.91 12.06 -4.92
C THR A 25 2.01 11.61 -3.96
N ALA A 26 2.12 10.29 -3.75
CA ALA A 26 3.11 9.70 -2.87
C ALA A 26 4.53 10.11 -3.26
N LYS A 27 5.29 10.59 -2.27
CA LYS A 27 6.69 10.95 -2.43
C LYS A 27 7.49 10.36 -1.27
N VAL A 28 8.56 9.64 -1.59
CA VAL A 28 9.47 9.09 -0.58
C VAL A 28 10.02 10.20 0.32
N SER A 29 10.11 9.89 1.60
CA SER A 29 10.47 10.80 2.70
C SER A 29 9.41 11.85 3.04
N GLY A 30 8.26 11.86 2.35
CA GLY A 30 7.08 12.67 2.69
C GLY A 30 5.99 11.86 3.39
N PRO A 31 4.90 12.53 3.80
CA PRO A 31 3.70 11.83 4.26
C PRO A 31 3.17 10.88 3.19
N ALA A 32 2.81 9.65 3.58
CA ALA A 32 2.08 8.75 2.72
C ALA A 32 0.67 9.34 2.49
N PRO A 33 0.16 9.36 1.24
CA PRO A 33 -1.20 9.81 0.99
C PRO A 33 -2.21 8.93 1.72
N ASP A 34 -3.16 9.55 2.40
CA ASP A 34 -4.26 8.85 3.04
C ASP A 34 -5.15 8.20 1.97
N PHE A 35 -5.63 7.02 2.30
CA PHE A 35 -6.58 6.31 1.46
C PHE A 35 -7.67 5.63 2.29
N THR A 36 -8.78 5.35 1.64
CA THR A 36 -9.80 4.42 2.10
C THR A 36 -10.11 3.47 0.95
N ALA A 37 -10.02 2.16 1.20
CA ALA A 37 -10.25 1.12 0.20
C ALA A 37 -11.00 -0.07 0.81
N THR A 38 -11.71 -0.82 -0.03
CA THR A 38 -12.43 -2.03 0.38
C THR A 38 -11.61 -3.26 -0.03
N ASP A 39 -11.50 -4.23 0.88
CA ASP A 39 -10.81 -5.48 0.61
C ASP A 39 -11.72 -6.51 -0.11
N SER A 40 -11.12 -7.63 -0.50
CA SER A 40 -11.81 -8.75 -1.15
C SER A 40 -12.80 -9.50 -0.25
N GLN A 41 -12.86 -9.19 1.04
CA GLN A 41 -13.85 -9.72 1.99
C GLN A 41 -14.95 -8.70 2.32
N GLY A 42 -14.88 -7.49 1.74
CA GLY A 42 -15.87 -6.42 1.93
C GLY A 42 -15.59 -5.51 3.13
N HIS A 43 -14.44 -5.64 3.80
CA HIS A 43 -14.07 -4.74 4.89
C HIS A 43 -13.43 -3.46 4.34
N THR A 44 -13.70 -2.35 5.01
CA THR A 44 -13.08 -1.07 4.67
C THR A 44 -11.83 -0.84 5.52
N HIS A 45 -10.76 -0.44 4.84
CA HIS A 45 -9.47 -0.08 5.44
C HIS A 45 -9.14 1.37 5.11
N ALA A 46 -8.81 2.16 6.12
CA ALA A 46 -8.26 3.49 5.96
C ALA A 46 -6.83 3.53 6.53
N LEU A 47 -5.91 4.25 5.88
CA LEU A 47 -4.51 4.27 6.29
C LEU A 47 -4.34 4.77 7.73
N ASP A 48 -5.13 5.74 8.17
CA ASP A 48 -5.07 6.32 9.51
C ASP A 48 -5.35 5.30 10.64
N GLN A 49 -6.09 4.21 10.35
CA GLN A 49 -6.33 3.12 11.31
C GLN A 49 -5.05 2.37 11.69
N TYR A 50 -3.99 2.53 10.91
CA TYR A 50 -2.71 1.82 11.07
C TYR A 50 -1.59 2.69 11.62
N HIS A 51 -1.91 3.87 12.18
CA HIS A 51 -0.93 4.65 12.94
C HIS A 51 -0.27 3.79 14.03
N GLY A 52 1.03 3.92 14.19
CA GLY A 52 1.82 3.11 15.11
C GLY A 52 2.28 1.77 14.54
N LYS A 53 1.91 1.42 13.30
CA LYS A 53 2.34 0.21 12.61
C LYS A 53 3.07 0.53 11.32
N TYR A 54 3.98 -0.35 10.91
CA TYR A 54 4.47 -0.34 9.54
C TYR A 54 3.40 -0.89 8.61
N VAL A 55 3.27 -0.28 7.42
CA VAL A 55 2.33 -0.71 6.38
C VAL A 55 3.09 -0.95 5.09
N VAL A 56 2.88 -2.11 4.46
CA VAL A 56 3.36 -2.43 3.12
C VAL A 56 2.17 -2.42 2.17
N LEU A 57 2.32 -1.72 1.04
CA LEU A 57 1.41 -1.85 -0.10
C LEU A 57 2.17 -2.57 -1.23
N GLU A 58 1.63 -3.70 -1.67
CA GLU A 58 2.14 -4.51 -2.77
C GLU A 58 1.17 -4.41 -3.94
N TRP A 59 1.53 -3.69 -5.02
CA TRP A 59 0.74 -3.77 -6.25
C TRP A 59 0.90 -5.12 -6.92
N HIS A 60 -0.24 -5.76 -7.11
CA HIS A 60 -0.35 -7.16 -7.52
C HIS A 60 -1.12 -7.32 -8.83
N ASN A 61 -0.70 -8.33 -9.63
CA ASN A 61 -1.44 -8.83 -10.79
C ASN A 61 -1.07 -10.31 -10.96
N GLN A 62 -2.02 -11.21 -10.69
CA GLN A 62 -1.80 -12.66 -10.68
C GLN A 62 -1.35 -13.25 -12.02
N VAL A 63 -1.58 -12.54 -13.14
CA VAL A 63 -1.17 -13.00 -14.49
C VAL A 63 0.14 -12.34 -14.96
N CYS A 64 0.69 -11.37 -14.22
CA CYS A 64 1.97 -10.77 -14.51
C CYS A 64 3.11 -11.76 -14.22
N PRO A 65 4.01 -12.08 -15.19
CA PRO A 65 5.10 -13.03 -14.99
C PRO A 65 6.03 -12.63 -13.82
N PHE A 66 6.27 -11.34 -13.63
CA PHE A 66 7.12 -10.82 -12.57
C PHE A 66 6.48 -10.97 -11.18
N THR A 67 5.17 -10.79 -11.07
CA THR A 67 4.43 -11.10 -9.84
C THR A 67 4.38 -12.61 -9.61
N ARG A 68 4.06 -13.39 -10.65
CA ARG A 68 4.03 -14.85 -10.56
C ARG A 68 5.34 -15.46 -10.08
N LYS A 69 6.49 -14.93 -10.52
CA LYS A 69 7.81 -15.33 -10.03
C LYS A 69 7.85 -15.32 -8.50
N GLN A 70 7.38 -14.26 -7.88
CA GLN A 70 7.41 -14.07 -6.44
C GLN A 70 6.48 -15.03 -5.69
N TYR A 71 5.32 -15.34 -6.28
CA TYR A 71 4.36 -16.25 -5.66
C TYR A 71 4.67 -17.72 -5.92
N VAL A 72 5.09 -18.10 -7.13
CA VAL A 72 5.43 -19.49 -7.47
C VAL A 72 6.67 -19.98 -6.72
N SER A 73 7.63 -19.10 -6.48
CA SER A 73 8.83 -19.41 -5.66
C SER A 73 8.53 -19.52 -4.16
N GLY A 74 7.36 -19.07 -3.70
CA GLY A 74 7.06 -18.93 -2.27
C GLY A 74 7.67 -17.69 -1.62
N ASN A 75 8.39 -16.86 -2.36
CA ASN A 75 9.07 -15.68 -1.81
C ASN A 75 8.09 -14.68 -1.20
N MET A 76 7.02 -14.32 -1.93
CA MET A 76 6.04 -13.37 -1.44
C MET A 76 5.33 -13.87 -0.18
N GLN A 77 4.92 -15.13 -0.16
CA GLN A 77 4.26 -15.74 1.00
C GLN A 77 5.17 -15.74 2.24
N ASN A 78 6.45 -16.00 2.05
CA ASN A 78 7.44 -15.97 3.14
C ASN A 78 7.60 -14.54 3.68
N LEU A 79 7.71 -13.54 2.81
CA LEU A 79 7.75 -12.13 3.20
C LEU A 79 6.48 -11.71 3.96
N GLN A 80 5.31 -12.02 3.41
CA GLN A 80 4.03 -11.71 4.05
C GLN A 80 3.94 -12.33 5.44
N LYS A 81 4.26 -13.63 5.59
CA LYS A 81 4.23 -14.33 6.88
C LYS A 81 5.25 -13.77 7.86
N GLU A 82 6.47 -13.54 7.41
CA GLU A 82 7.54 -13.01 8.25
C GLU A 82 7.17 -11.64 8.83
N TRP A 83 6.76 -10.73 7.98
CA TRP A 83 6.54 -9.33 8.37
C TRP A 83 5.22 -9.14 9.10
N THR A 84 4.15 -9.85 8.73
CA THR A 84 2.88 -9.80 9.48
C THR A 84 3.04 -10.39 10.88
N ALA A 85 3.86 -11.43 11.06
CA ALA A 85 4.18 -11.97 12.39
C ALA A 85 4.95 -10.96 13.27
N LYS A 86 5.65 -10.00 12.67
CA LYS A 86 6.32 -8.89 13.36
C LYS A 86 5.42 -7.65 13.55
N GLY A 87 4.12 -7.75 13.22
CA GLY A 87 3.14 -6.68 13.40
C GLY A 87 3.04 -5.68 12.24
N VAL A 88 3.73 -5.93 11.12
CA VAL A 88 3.57 -5.15 9.89
C VAL A 88 2.22 -5.46 9.26
N VAL A 89 1.50 -4.43 8.82
CA VAL A 89 0.29 -4.59 8.01
C VAL A 89 0.70 -4.72 6.56
N TRP A 90 0.31 -5.80 5.90
CA TRP A 90 0.64 -6.04 4.50
C TRP A 90 -0.62 -6.08 3.64
N PHE A 91 -0.74 -5.12 2.73
CA PHE A 91 -1.83 -5.07 1.76
C PHE A 91 -1.34 -5.46 0.37
N THR A 92 -2.03 -6.43 -0.24
CA THR A 92 -1.96 -6.67 -1.67
C THR A 92 -2.98 -5.76 -2.34
N VAL A 93 -2.60 -5.01 -3.39
CA VAL A 93 -3.46 -4.01 -4.06
C VAL A 93 -3.64 -4.36 -5.53
N ILE A 94 -4.88 -4.42 -5.99
CA ILE A 94 -5.23 -4.75 -7.37
C ILE A 94 -5.94 -3.56 -8.02
N SER A 95 -5.22 -2.85 -8.92
CA SER A 95 -5.72 -1.66 -9.62
C SER A 95 -6.01 -1.90 -11.11
N SER A 96 -6.10 -3.16 -11.56
CA SER A 96 -6.49 -3.46 -12.94
C SER A 96 -7.97 -3.13 -13.16
N ALA A 97 -8.26 -2.36 -14.22
CA ALA A 97 -9.62 -1.96 -14.55
C ALA A 97 -10.47 -3.15 -15.02
N PRO A 98 -11.80 -3.12 -14.83
CA PRO A 98 -12.70 -4.14 -15.36
C PRO A 98 -12.49 -4.36 -16.86
N GLY A 99 -12.34 -5.63 -17.24
CA GLY A 99 -12.05 -6.06 -18.62
C GLY A 99 -10.57 -5.98 -19.02
N ALA A 100 -9.71 -5.38 -18.21
CA ALA A 100 -8.27 -5.36 -18.47
C ALA A 100 -7.56 -6.60 -17.90
N GLN A 101 -6.36 -6.87 -18.40
CA GLN A 101 -5.53 -7.97 -17.91
C GLN A 101 -5.22 -7.79 -16.43
N GLY A 102 -5.48 -8.84 -15.64
CA GLY A 102 -5.25 -8.84 -14.21
C GLY A 102 -6.38 -8.24 -13.38
N TYR A 103 -7.50 -7.86 -14.02
CA TYR A 103 -8.73 -7.60 -13.27
C TYR A 103 -9.24 -8.89 -12.63
N VAL A 104 -9.64 -8.80 -11.38
CA VAL A 104 -10.22 -9.90 -10.61
C VAL A 104 -11.42 -9.42 -9.81
N THR A 105 -12.38 -10.32 -9.62
CA THR A 105 -13.44 -10.13 -8.61
C THR A 105 -12.91 -10.49 -7.24
N ALA A 106 -13.64 -10.10 -6.20
CA ALA A 106 -13.32 -10.45 -4.81
C ALA A 106 -13.14 -11.97 -4.61
N THR A 107 -14.04 -12.78 -5.16
CA THR A 107 -13.96 -14.24 -5.09
C THR A 107 -12.70 -14.77 -5.78
N GLN A 108 -12.40 -14.27 -6.98
CA GLN A 108 -11.21 -14.71 -7.72
C GLN A 108 -9.91 -14.38 -6.99
N GLU A 109 -9.83 -13.22 -6.34
CA GLU A 109 -8.66 -12.86 -5.55
C GLU A 109 -8.54 -13.73 -4.30
N ASN A 110 -9.64 -13.96 -3.58
CA ASN A 110 -9.65 -14.84 -2.41
C ASN A 110 -9.22 -16.28 -2.78
N ASP A 111 -9.72 -16.81 -3.89
CA ASP A 111 -9.35 -18.14 -4.40
C ASP A 111 -7.86 -18.20 -4.78
N TYR A 112 -7.34 -17.14 -5.41
CA TYR A 112 -5.93 -17.06 -5.76
C TYR A 112 -5.05 -17.04 -4.52
N LEU A 113 -5.34 -16.16 -3.54
CA LEU A 113 -4.57 -16.07 -2.29
C LEU A 113 -4.59 -17.40 -1.53
N ALA A 114 -5.74 -18.05 -1.43
CA ALA A 114 -5.87 -19.37 -0.81
C ALA A 114 -5.04 -20.44 -1.53
N LYS A 115 -5.14 -20.51 -2.87
CA LYS A 115 -4.37 -21.43 -3.71
C LYS A 115 -2.87 -21.25 -3.58
N MET A 116 -2.42 -20.01 -3.48
CA MET A 116 -1.00 -19.68 -3.35
C MET A 116 -0.51 -19.72 -1.91
N HIS A 117 -1.36 -20.02 -0.93
CA HIS A 117 -1.05 -19.96 0.50
C HIS A 117 -0.47 -18.60 0.92
N ALA A 118 -0.94 -17.53 0.27
CA ALA A 118 -0.54 -16.17 0.55
C ALA A 118 -1.09 -15.72 1.92
N ALA A 119 -0.39 -14.79 2.57
CA ALA A 119 -0.71 -14.37 3.93
C ALA A 119 -0.64 -12.83 4.09
N PRO A 120 -1.19 -12.03 3.15
CA PRO A 120 -1.33 -10.60 3.38
C PRO A 120 -2.34 -10.37 4.51
N THR A 121 -2.32 -9.18 5.12
CA THR A 121 -3.37 -8.76 6.06
C THR A 121 -4.72 -8.66 5.36
N ALA A 122 -4.75 -8.09 4.14
CA ALA A 122 -5.92 -8.04 3.28
C ALA A 122 -5.52 -7.77 1.81
N ALA A 123 -6.45 -8.05 0.88
CA ALA A 123 -6.30 -7.70 -0.53
C ALA A 123 -7.25 -6.58 -0.90
N LEU A 124 -6.72 -5.39 -1.17
CA LEU A 124 -7.49 -4.20 -1.51
C LEU A 124 -7.86 -4.20 -2.99
N LEU A 125 -9.14 -4.03 -3.29
CA LEU A 125 -9.65 -3.93 -4.65
C LEU A 125 -9.78 -2.46 -5.05
N ASP A 126 -9.07 -2.06 -6.11
CA ASP A 126 -9.00 -0.70 -6.63
C ASP A 126 -9.31 -0.66 -8.14
N PRO A 127 -10.50 -1.13 -8.57
CA PRO A 127 -10.83 -1.30 -9.99
C PRO A 127 -10.97 0.03 -10.75
N ASP A 128 -11.12 1.14 -10.08
CA ASP A 128 -11.13 2.49 -10.65
C ASP A 128 -9.72 3.13 -10.65
N GLY A 129 -8.73 2.49 -10.05
CA GLY A 129 -7.33 2.91 -10.04
C GLY A 129 -7.04 4.14 -9.20
N LYS A 130 -7.93 4.53 -8.30
CA LYS A 130 -7.75 5.72 -7.45
C LYS A 130 -6.55 5.56 -6.53
N LEU A 131 -6.48 4.43 -5.83
CA LEU A 131 -5.37 4.14 -4.92
C LEU A 131 -4.05 4.03 -5.69
N GLY A 132 -4.07 3.32 -6.82
CA GLY A 132 -2.89 3.18 -7.65
C GLY A 132 -2.36 4.50 -8.18
N ARG A 133 -3.22 5.38 -8.66
CA ARG A 133 -2.83 6.72 -9.14
C ARG A 133 -2.34 7.61 -8.00
N LEU A 134 -2.95 7.51 -6.82
CA LEU A 134 -2.57 8.25 -5.63
C LEU A 134 -1.13 7.94 -5.20
N TYR A 135 -0.75 6.66 -5.24
CA TYR A 135 0.61 6.20 -4.95
C TYR A 135 1.55 6.24 -6.16
N ASN A 136 1.03 6.60 -7.36
CA ASN A 136 1.77 6.57 -8.62
C ASN A 136 2.36 5.17 -8.91
N ALA A 137 1.63 4.12 -8.55
CA ALA A 137 2.00 2.75 -8.84
C ALA A 137 2.00 2.51 -10.35
N ARG A 138 3.07 1.94 -10.88
CA ARG A 138 3.29 1.82 -12.34
C ARG A 138 3.39 0.40 -12.82
N THR A 139 3.90 -0.48 -11.98
CA THR A 139 4.19 -1.86 -12.34
C THR A 139 3.57 -2.85 -11.37
N THR A 140 3.63 -4.12 -11.72
CA THR A 140 3.34 -5.23 -10.81
C THR A 140 4.50 -6.23 -10.89
N PRO A 141 5.23 -6.49 -9.76
CA PRO A 141 5.03 -5.83 -8.46
C PRO A 141 5.51 -4.37 -8.44
N ASP A 142 4.93 -3.56 -7.55
CA ASP A 142 5.43 -2.23 -7.14
C ASP A 142 5.20 -2.11 -5.63
N MET A 143 6.23 -1.78 -4.88
CA MET A 143 6.25 -1.91 -3.43
C MET A 143 6.36 -0.55 -2.75
N PHE A 144 5.60 -0.36 -1.67
CA PHE A 144 5.67 0.84 -0.85
C PHE A 144 5.70 0.45 0.62
N VAL A 145 6.55 1.11 1.41
CA VAL A 145 6.64 0.90 2.86
C VAL A 145 6.39 2.22 3.57
N ILE A 146 5.45 2.21 4.50
CA ILE A 146 5.03 3.36 5.31
C ILE A 146 5.40 3.05 6.75
N ASP A 147 6.00 4.02 7.44
CA ASP A 147 6.40 3.88 8.84
C ASP A 147 5.24 4.17 9.82
N PRO A 148 5.42 3.89 11.13
CA PRO A 148 4.39 4.12 12.16
C PRO A 148 3.93 5.57 12.29
N GLN A 149 4.66 6.54 11.76
CA GLN A 149 4.33 7.95 11.74
C GLN A 149 3.57 8.38 10.46
N GLY A 150 3.25 7.41 9.58
CA GLY A 150 2.57 7.67 8.31
C GLY A 150 3.48 8.24 7.23
N LYS A 151 4.80 8.09 7.35
CA LYS A 151 5.76 8.56 6.35
C LYS A 151 6.09 7.45 5.37
N LEU A 152 6.11 7.74 4.07
CA LEU A 152 6.57 6.83 3.04
C LEU A 152 8.09 6.72 3.08
N ILE A 153 8.61 5.58 3.52
CA ILE A 153 10.06 5.35 3.72
C ILE A 153 10.71 4.54 2.61
N TYR A 154 9.91 3.83 1.80
CA TYR A 154 10.39 3.09 0.64
C TYR A 154 9.34 3.08 -0.48
N SER A 155 9.80 3.17 -1.74
CA SER A 155 8.98 2.96 -2.93
C SER A 155 9.84 2.36 -4.05
N GLY A 156 9.34 1.28 -4.70
CA GLY A 156 10.00 0.71 -5.87
C GLY A 156 9.92 -0.81 -5.99
N ALA A 157 11.03 -1.40 -6.48
CA ALA A 157 11.14 -2.83 -6.76
C ALA A 157 11.05 -3.68 -5.49
N ILE A 158 10.61 -4.93 -5.64
CA ILE A 158 10.68 -5.90 -4.54
C ILE A 158 12.12 -6.37 -4.29
N ASP A 159 12.90 -6.55 -5.36
CA ASP A 159 14.28 -7.06 -5.31
C ASP A 159 15.15 -6.49 -6.46
N ASN A 160 16.42 -6.86 -6.49
CA ASN A 160 17.40 -6.46 -7.48
C ASN A 160 17.45 -7.37 -8.73
N ARG A 161 16.46 -8.25 -8.96
CA ARG A 161 16.42 -9.19 -10.09
C ARG A 161 15.23 -8.92 -11.02
N PRO A 162 15.36 -7.98 -11.96
CA PRO A 162 14.25 -7.52 -12.82
C PRO A 162 13.96 -8.48 -13.97
N THR A 163 13.82 -9.77 -13.68
CA THR A 163 13.49 -10.83 -14.62
C THR A 163 12.24 -11.61 -14.17
N PRO A 164 11.55 -12.33 -15.03
CA PRO A 164 10.46 -13.22 -14.64
C PRO A 164 10.95 -14.62 -14.22
N ASP A 165 12.26 -14.88 -14.18
CA ASP A 165 12.83 -16.18 -13.86
C ASP A 165 12.75 -16.45 -12.36
N VAL A 166 12.21 -17.62 -12.00
CA VAL A 166 12.05 -18.06 -10.60
C VAL A 166 13.38 -18.32 -9.93
N GLU A 167 14.37 -18.81 -10.68
CA GLU A 167 15.70 -19.12 -10.14
C GLU A 167 16.44 -17.87 -9.65
N ASP A 168 16.12 -16.71 -10.18
CA ASP A 168 16.71 -15.43 -9.77
C ASP A 168 16.34 -15.00 -8.34
N ILE A 169 15.31 -15.61 -7.74
CA ILE A 169 14.96 -15.35 -6.34
C ILE A 169 16.10 -15.81 -5.41
N LYS A 170 16.79 -16.88 -5.78
CA LYS A 170 17.93 -17.36 -5.03
C LYS A 170 19.08 -16.36 -5.15
N GLY A 171 19.41 -15.71 -4.04
CA GLY A 171 20.47 -14.69 -3.98
C GLY A 171 20.03 -13.31 -4.47
N ALA A 172 18.71 -13.04 -4.55
CA ALA A 172 18.20 -11.70 -4.72
C ALA A 172 18.29 -10.90 -3.40
N ASP A 173 18.72 -9.64 -3.49
CA ASP A 173 18.61 -8.70 -2.39
C ASP A 173 17.17 -8.17 -2.37
N ASN A 174 16.49 -8.35 -1.24
CA ASN A 174 15.09 -7.94 -1.09
C ASN A 174 15.00 -6.56 -0.47
N PHE A 175 14.69 -5.56 -1.29
CA PHE A 175 14.64 -4.15 -0.88
C PHE A 175 13.55 -3.84 0.15
N VAL A 176 12.43 -4.58 0.14
CA VAL A 176 11.35 -4.40 1.12
C VAL A 176 11.81 -4.88 2.50
N SER A 177 12.44 -6.06 2.55
CA SER A 177 13.01 -6.60 3.79
C SER A 177 14.12 -5.71 4.34
N ASP A 178 14.98 -5.17 3.48
CA ASP A 178 16.05 -4.26 3.87
C ASP A 178 15.49 -2.95 4.45
N ALA A 179 14.46 -2.41 3.80
CA ALA A 179 13.80 -1.19 4.28
C ALA A 179 13.13 -1.39 5.64
N LEU A 180 12.35 -2.48 5.79
CA LEU A 180 11.69 -2.80 7.05
C LEU A 180 12.69 -3.11 8.17
N SER A 181 13.71 -3.93 7.89
CA SER A 181 14.75 -4.30 8.86
C SER A 181 15.52 -3.07 9.35
N SER A 182 15.90 -2.19 8.43
CA SER A 182 16.59 -0.94 8.77
C SER A 182 15.72 -0.04 9.64
N ALA A 183 14.48 0.22 9.21
CA ALA A 183 13.58 1.14 9.90
C ALA A 183 13.17 0.60 11.27
N MET A 184 12.83 -0.69 11.39
CA MET A 184 12.50 -1.32 12.69
C MET A 184 13.70 -1.39 13.62
N GLY A 185 14.93 -1.44 13.07
CA GLY A 185 16.18 -1.34 13.83
C GLY A 185 16.58 0.10 14.17
N GLY A 186 15.74 1.10 13.92
CA GLY A 186 16.01 2.52 14.19
C GLY A 186 17.06 3.14 13.27
N LYS A 187 17.35 2.51 12.13
CA LYS A 187 18.31 2.98 11.14
C LYS A 187 17.60 3.60 9.94
N PRO A 188 18.20 4.56 9.24
CA PRO A 188 17.66 5.07 8.00
C PRO A 188 17.65 3.98 6.92
N VAL A 189 16.65 4.01 6.05
CA VAL A 189 16.57 3.14 4.87
C VAL A 189 17.66 3.59 3.89
N ALA A 190 18.61 2.71 3.59
CA ALA A 190 19.77 3.06 2.76
C ALA A 190 19.38 3.37 1.30
N MET A 191 18.43 2.63 0.75
CA MET A 191 17.86 2.84 -0.59
C MET A 191 16.35 3.10 -0.48
N PRO A 192 15.93 4.34 -0.20
CA PRO A 192 14.52 4.66 0.02
C PRO A 192 13.69 4.66 -1.27
N TYR A 193 14.36 4.65 -2.41
CA TYR A 193 13.75 4.54 -3.73
C TYR A 193 14.55 3.61 -4.63
N THR A 194 13.86 2.72 -5.35
CA THR A 194 14.43 1.93 -6.44
C THR A 194 13.48 1.96 -7.65
N ARG A 195 13.99 1.67 -8.84
CA ARG A 195 13.13 1.58 -10.02
C ARG A 195 12.32 0.29 -9.98
N ALA A 196 11.01 0.39 -9.80
CA ALA A 196 10.11 -0.76 -9.92
C ALA A 196 10.17 -1.36 -11.33
N TYR A 197 9.97 -2.67 -11.43
CA TYR A 197 9.98 -3.42 -12.67
C TYR A 197 8.78 -4.37 -12.73
N GLY A 198 8.34 -4.73 -13.93
CA GLY A 198 7.23 -5.65 -14.14
C GLY A 198 6.27 -5.19 -15.22
N CYS A 199 5.09 -5.81 -15.27
CA CYS A 199 4.03 -5.39 -16.18
C CYS A 199 3.43 -4.06 -15.72
N SER A 200 3.06 -3.20 -16.65
CA SER A 200 2.34 -1.97 -16.30
C SER A 200 1.01 -2.27 -15.61
N VAL A 201 0.65 -1.48 -14.59
CA VAL A 201 -0.69 -1.50 -14.01
C VAL A 201 -1.71 -1.14 -15.11
N LYS A 202 -2.81 -1.87 -15.19
CA LYS A 202 -3.82 -1.73 -16.25
C LYS A 202 -4.97 -0.82 -15.79
N TYR A 203 -4.64 0.45 -15.62
CA TYR A 203 -5.65 1.47 -15.30
C TYR A 203 -6.67 1.63 -16.42
N ARG A 204 -7.86 2.14 -16.06
CA ARG A 204 -8.80 2.66 -17.06
C ARG A 204 -8.26 3.97 -17.61
N ASP A 205 -8.35 4.14 -18.93
CA ASP A 205 -8.05 5.39 -19.63
C ASP A 205 -9.02 6.53 -19.24
#